data_48cd4d54ecdb9930ad9e999e4cbc5cda
#
_entry.id   48cd4d54ecdb9930ad9e999e4cbc5cda
#
_cell.length_a   1.000
_cell.length_b   1.000
_cell.length_c   1.000
_cell.angle_alpha   90.00
_cell.angle_beta   90.00
_cell.angle_gamma   90.00
#
_symmetry.space_group_name_H-M   'P 1'
#
loop_
_entity.id
_entity.type
_entity.pdbx_description
1 polymer ?
#
loop_
_entity_poly.entity_id
_entity_poly.type
_entity_poly.pdbx_seq_one_letter_code
_entity_poly.pdbx_strand_id
1 'polypeptide(L)'
;EHYAFVKRHPYQFWMMILEDDCPIGTFYLQKDNSIGLNILEPSQHLVSEVLRYIKENFKPFKEIKSKVPPYFYVNVPYENEKLNELLLDSEAMPIQISYKF
;
A
#
# COMPACT_ATOMS: atom_id res chain seq x y z
N GLU A 1 -16.98 1.10 11.73
CA GLU A 1 -16.74 1.02 10.28
C GLU A 1 -16.12 -0.31 9.91
N HIS A 2 -16.66 -0.91 8.86
CA HIS A 2 -16.21 -2.21 8.39
C HIS A 2 -15.52 -2.08 7.04
N TYR A 3 -14.27 -2.49 7.01
CA TYR A 3 -13.54 -2.57 5.76
C TYR A 3 -13.50 -4.02 5.28
N ALA A 4 -13.68 -4.20 3.98
CA ALA A 4 -13.52 -5.47 3.33
C ALA A 4 -12.56 -5.31 2.16
N PHE A 5 -11.75 -6.33 1.92
CA PHE A 5 -10.76 -6.32 0.84
C PHE A 5 -11.10 -7.46 -0.11
N VAL A 6 -11.46 -7.10 -1.34
CA VAL A 6 -11.99 -8.05 -2.32
C VAL A 6 -11.05 -8.14 -3.52
N LYS A 7 -10.65 -9.37 -3.85
CA LYS A 7 -9.75 -9.60 -4.98
C LYS A 7 -10.45 -9.23 -6.30
N ARG A 8 -9.80 -8.39 -7.09
CA ARG A 8 -10.36 -7.90 -8.36
C ARG A 8 -9.87 -8.66 -9.58
N HIS A 9 -8.66 -9.21 -9.52
CA HIS A 9 -8.04 -9.84 -10.69
C HIS A 9 -7.54 -11.24 -10.34
N PRO A 10 -7.85 -12.27 -11.15
CA PRO A 10 -7.46 -13.64 -10.79
C PRO A 10 -5.95 -13.90 -10.85
N TYR A 11 -5.20 -13.11 -11.61
CA TYR A 11 -3.78 -13.35 -11.81
C TYR A 11 -2.87 -12.30 -11.18
N GLN A 12 -3.42 -11.25 -10.57
CA GLN A 12 -2.66 -10.19 -9.94
C GLN A 12 -3.18 -9.92 -8.54
N PHE A 13 -2.30 -9.47 -7.66
CA PHE A 13 -2.67 -9.12 -6.29
C PHE A 13 -3.28 -7.73 -6.27
N TRP A 14 -4.45 -7.61 -6.82
CA TRP A 14 -5.19 -6.36 -6.94
C TRP A 14 -6.49 -6.47 -6.16
N MET A 15 -6.64 -5.62 -5.15
CA MET A 15 -7.75 -5.69 -4.21
C MET A 15 -8.57 -4.42 -4.23
N MET A 16 -9.89 -4.58 -4.18
CA MET A 16 -10.80 -3.46 -3.98
C MET A 16 -11.04 -3.29 -2.48
N ILE A 17 -11.03 -2.05 -2.01
CA ILE A 17 -11.34 -1.72 -0.62
C ILE A 17 -12.80 -1.29 -0.53
N LEU A 18 -13.56 -1.96 0.31
CA LEU A 18 -14.95 -1.61 0.58
C LEU A 18 -15.06 -1.10 2.02
N GLU A 19 -15.82 -0.04 2.20
CA GLU A 19 -16.24 0.41 3.52
C GLU A 19 -17.74 0.34 3.57
N ASP A 20 -18.29 -0.51 4.45
CA ASP A 20 -19.73 -0.74 4.55
C ASP A 20 -20.37 -1.03 3.19
N ASP A 21 -19.71 -1.90 2.42
CA ASP A 21 -20.10 -2.33 1.07
C ASP A 21 -19.96 -1.27 -0.02
N CYS A 22 -19.39 -0.11 0.29
CA CYS A 22 -19.14 0.94 -0.70
C CYS A 22 -17.68 0.94 -1.11
N PRO A 23 -17.37 0.91 -2.43
CA PRO A 23 -15.99 0.99 -2.90
C PRO A 23 -15.37 2.34 -2.54
N ILE A 24 -14.22 2.33 -1.88
CA ILE A 24 -13.52 3.55 -1.48
C ILE A 24 -12.08 3.61 -1.99
N GLY A 25 -11.61 2.55 -2.62
CA GLY A 25 -10.27 2.56 -3.16
C GLY A 25 -9.81 1.18 -3.58
N THR A 26 -8.54 1.12 -3.98
CA THR A 26 -7.90 -0.13 -4.36
C THR A 26 -6.48 -0.14 -3.81
N PHE A 27 -5.92 -1.33 -3.68
CA PHE A 27 -4.48 -1.48 -3.53
C PHE A 27 -4.02 -2.68 -4.33
N TYR A 28 -2.75 -2.67 -4.71
CA TYR A 28 -2.18 -3.79 -5.44
C TYR A 28 -0.74 -3.99 -5.03
N LEU A 29 -0.25 -5.21 -5.24
CA LEU A 29 1.12 -5.59 -4.93
C LEU A 29 1.82 -5.92 -6.23
N GLN A 30 3.03 -5.39 -6.40
CA GLN A 30 3.85 -5.63 -7.58
C GLN A 30 4.98 -6.61 -7.27
N LYS A 31 5.57 -7.14 -8.31
CA LYS A 31 6.64 -8.13 -8.18
C LYS A 31 7.92 -7.58 -7.59
N ASP A 32 8.08 -6.26 -7.57
CA ASP A 32 9.21 -5.61 -6.92
C ASP A 32 8.94 -5.30 -5.44
N ASN A 33 7.83 -5.82 -4.91
CA ASN A 33 7.34 -5.62 -3.54
C ASN A 33 6.78 -4.22 -3.27
N SER A 34 6.60 -3.40 -4.30
CA SER A 34 5.93 -2.12 -4.10
C SER A 34 4.42 -2.33 -3.94
N ILE A 35 3.83 -1.50 -3.09
CA ILE A 35 2.40 -1.46 -2.85
C ILE A 35 1.84 -0.22 -3.54
N GLY A 36 0.84 -0.40 -4.41
CA GLY A 36 0.10 0.72 -4.95
C GLY A 36 -1.13 0.98 -4.10
N LEU A 37 -1.25 2.20 -3.60
CA LEU A 37 -2.43 2.63 -2.84
C LEU A 37 -3.18 3.67 -3.64
N ASN A 38 -4.48 3.46 -3.82
CA ASN A 38 -5.32 4.38 -4.55
C ASN A 38 -6.63 4.55 -3.78
N ILE A 39 -6.60 5.48 -2.83
CA ILE A 39 -7.68 5.68 -1.87
C ILE A 39 -8.21 7.11 -2.00
N LEU A 40 -9.52 7.26 -2.14
CA LEU A 40 -10.14 8.57 -2.35
C LEU A 40 -9.95 9.49 -1.14
N GLU A 41 -10.24 9.00 0.05
CA GLU A 41 -10.09 9.76 1.29
C GLU A 41 -9.31 8.94 2.30
N PRO A 42 -7.98 8.96 2.23
CA PRO A 42 -7.19 8.16 3.16
C PRO A 42 -7.31 8.68 4.59
N SER A 43 -7.38 7.75 5.53
CA SER A 43 -7.39 8.03 6.96
C SER A 43 -6.35 7.16 7.63
N GLN A 44 -5.96 7.53 8.84
CA GLN A 44 -5.01 6.76 9.62
C GLN A 44 -5.50 5.33 9.83
N HIS A 45 -6.77 5.19 10.19
CA HIS A 45 -7.33 3.86 10.45
C HIS A 45 -7.33 3.00 9.19
N LEU A 46 -7.76 3.56 8.06
CA LEU A 46 -7.82 2.82 6.80
C LEU A 46 -6.43 2.39 6.34
N VAL A 47 -5.46 3.32 6.33
CA VAL A 47 -4.10 3.01 5.91
C VAL A 47 -3.50 1.93 6.79
N SER A 48 -3.67 2.04 8.11
CA SER A 48 -3.19 1.02 9.04
C SER A 48 -3.81 -0.34 8.79
N GLU A 49 -5.11 -0.38 8.50
CA GLU A 49 -5.81 -1.64 8.23
C GLU A 49 -5.34 -2.27 6.92
N VAL A 50 -5.12 -1.47 5.89
CA VAL A 50 -4.61 -1.99 4.60
C VAL A 50 -3.21 -2.59 4.79
N LEU A 51 -2.31 -1.87 5.45
CA LEU A 51 -0.95 -2.35 5.68
C LEU A 51 -0.94 -3.61 6.54
N ARG A 52 -1.79 -3.66 7.57
CA ARG A 52 -1.90 -4.86 8.39
C ARG A 52 -2.41 -6.04 7.59
N TYR A 53 -3.43 -5.84 6.77
CA TYR A 53 -3.98 -6.90 5.92
C TYR A 53 -2.91 -7.46 4.98
N ILE A 54 -2.11 -6.59 4.38
CA ILE A 54 -1.03 -7.02 3.49
C ILE A 54 -0.02 -7.87 4.26
N LYS A 55 0.42 -7.42 5.43
CA LYS A 55 1.38 -8.16 6.24
C LYS A 55 0.86 -9.53 6.66
N GLU A 56 -0.43 -9.62 6.99
CA GLU A 56 -1.02 -10.87 7.48
C GLU A 56 -1.30 -11.87 6.36
N ASN A 57 -1.51 -11.41 5.14
CA ASN A 57 -1.98 -12.28 4.06
C ASN A 57 -0.99 -12.48 2.94
N PHE A 58 0.07 -11.70 2.86
CA PHE A 58 1.05 -11.80 1.79
C PHE A 58 2.46 -11.74 2.35
N LYS A 59 3.40 -12.35 1.59
CA LYS A 59 4.82 -12.27 1.90
C LYS A 59 5.53 -11.57 0.76
N PRO A 60 6.54 -10.74 1.05
CA PRO A 60 7.33 -10.10 0.00
C PRO A 60 8.00 -11.16 -0.88
N PHE A 61 8.14 -10.84 -2.16
CA PHE A 61 8.94 -11.67 -3.05
C PHE A 61 10.39 -11.63 -2.61
N LYS A 62 11.13 -12.67 -2.97
CA LYS A 62 12.53 -12.80 -2.60
C LYS A 62 13.35 -11.63 -3.12
N GLU A 63 14.30 -11.19 -2.31
CA GLU A 63 15.21 -10.12 -2.65
C GLU A 63 15.98 -10.41 -3.93
N ILE A 64 16.09 -9.37 -4.78
CA ILE A 64 17.02 -9.36 -5.91
C ILE A 64 17.88 -8.12 -5.71
N LYS A 65 19.16 -8.30 -5.42
CA LYS A 65 20.05 -7.19 -5.12
C LYS A 65 20.01 -6.10 -6.20
N SER A 66 19.89 -4.86 -5.76
CA SER A 66 19.80 -3.67 -6.60
C SER A 66 18.50 -3.53 -7.39
N LYS A 67 17.53 -4.44 -7.19
CA LYS A 67 16.27 -4.41 -7.93
C LYS A 67 15.04 -4.60 -7.05
N VAL A 68 15.06 -5.61 -6.17
CA VAL A 68 13.90 -5.96 -5.35
C VAL A 68 14.33 -6.05 -3.90
N PRO A 69 13.85 -5.15 -3.03
CA PRO A 69 14.16 -5.26 -1.61
C PRO A 69 13.36 -6.41 -0.97
N PRO A 70 13.82 -6.96 0.15
CA PRO A 70 13.15 -8.09 0.81
C PRO A 70 11.97 -7.67 1.69
N TYR A 71 11.34 -6.54 1.41
CA TYR A 71 10.22 -6.03 2.19
C TYR A 71 9.25 -5.28 1.28
N PHE A 72 8.00 -5.13 1.75
CA PHE A 72 7.03 -4.29 1.06
C PHE A 72 7.35 -2.82 1.29
N TYR A 73 7.08 -1.98 0.29
CA TYR A 73 7.26 -0.54 0.40
C TYR A 73 6.23 0.20 -0.44
N VAL A 74 5.99 1.47 -0.10
CA VAL A 74 5.05 2.33 -0.80
C VAL A 74 5.81 3.53 -1.34
N ASN A 75 5.60 3.84 -2.62
CA ASN A 75 6.12 5.07 -3.22
C ASN A 75 5.04 6.14 -3.10
N VAL A 76 5.40 7.27 -2.50
CA VAL A 76 4.48 8.38 -2.29
C VAL A 76 4.96 9.58 -3.09
N PRO A 77 4.12 10.15 -3.96
CA PRO A 77 4.49 11.39 -4.64
C PRO A 77 4.80 12.48 -3.61
N TYR A 78 5.83 13.27 -3.88
CA TYR A 78 6.27 14.30 -2.95
C TYR A 78 5.14 15.26 -2.56
N GLU A 79 4.26 15.59 -3.49
CA GLU A 79 3.15 16.51 -3.28
C GLU A 79 2.04 15.91 -2.40
N ASN A 80 2.02 14.61 -2.21
CA ASN A 80 0.97 13.95 -1.43
C ASN A 80 1.35 13.94 0.05
N GLU A 81 1.30 15.12 0.67
CA GLU A 81 1.68 15.29 2.07
C GLU A 81 0.79 14.49 3.01
N LYS A 82 -0.50 14.40 2.69
CA LYS A 82 -1.46 13.66 3.51
C LYS A 82 -1.09 12.20 3.65
N LEU A 83 -0.82 11.53 2.53
CA LEU A 83 -0.46 10.11 2.58
C LEU A 83 0.88 9.91 3.28
N ASN A 84 1.83 10.81 3.06
CA ASN A 84 3.12 10.73 3.72
C ASN A 84 2.96 10.80 5.24
N GLU A 85 2.16 11.73 5.75
CA GLU A 85 1.89 11.84 7.19
C GLU A 85 1.23 10.58 7.73
N LEU A 86 0.24 10.04 7.00
CA LEU A 86 -0.46 8.84 7.45
C LEU A 86 0.46 7.64 7.53
N LEU A 87 1.39 7.50 6.58
CA LEU A 87 2.36 6.40 6.62
C LEU A 87 3.33 6.55 7.78
N LEU A 88 3.83 7.76 8.02
CA LEU A 88 4.70 8.01 9.16
C LEU A 88 3.99 7.72 10.48
N ASP A 89 2.73 8.10 10.59
CA ASP A 89 1.92 7.83 11.78
C ASP A 89 1.56 6.34 11.93
N SER A 90 1.69 5.58 10.84
CA SER A 90 1.46 4.13 10.84
C SER A 90 2.77 3.35 11.05
N GLU A 91 3.80 4.02 11.55
CA GLU A 91 5.10 3.43 11.83
C GLU A 91 5.88 2.98 10.60
N ALA A 92 5.51 3.47 9.42
CA ALA A 92 6.30 3.24 8.23
C ALA A 92 7.61 4.02 8.31
N MET A 93 8.68 3.43 7.78
CA MET A 93 10.01 4.03 7.83
C MET A 93 10.37 4.57 6.45
N PRO A 94 10.73 5.86 6.34
CA PRO A 94 11.22 6.38 5.06
C PRO A 94 12.51 5.69 4.65
N ILE A 95 12.61 5.30 3.37
CA ILE A 95 13.77 4.57 2.88
C ILE A 95 14.46 5.23 1.70
N GLN A 96 13.80 6.16 1.02
CA GLN A 96 14.36 6.75 -0.19
C GLN A 96 13.71 8.09 -0.51
N ILE A 97 14.51 8.98 -1.10
CA ILE A 97 14.02 10.23 -1.68
C ILE A 97 14.48 10.27 -3.13
N SER A 98 13.58 10.60 -4.05
CA SER A 98 13.92 10.71 -5.47
C SER A 98 13.80 12.17 -5.91
N TYR A 99 14.76 12.59 -6.73
CA TYR A 99 14.79 13.95 -7.26
C TYR A 99 14.79 13.93 -8.78
N LYS A 100 14.01 14.84 -9.34
CA LYS A 100 14.02 15.07 -10.77
C LYS A 100 14.97 16.25 -11.08
N PHE A 101 15.62 16.22 -12.20
CA PHE A 101 16.52 17.31 -12.59
C PHE A 101 16.27 17.75 -14.04
#